data_1c36910824bd6c40beea4c0a21b887ba
#
_entry.id   1c36910824bd6c40beea4c0a21b887ba
#
_cell.length_a   1.000
_cell.length_b   1.000
_cell.length_c   1.000
_cell.angle_alpha   90.00
_cell.angle_beta   90.00
_cell.angle_gamma   90.00
#
_symmetry.space_group_name_H-M   'P 1'
#
loop_
_entity.id
_entity.type
_entity.pdbx_description
1 polymer ?
#
loop_
_entity_poly.entity_id
_entity_poly.type
_entity_poly.pdbx_seq_one_letter_code
_entity_poly.pdbx_strand_id
1 'polypeptide(L)'
;MNVLVTGGCGYIGSHTCLALQAAGMNPVVVDNLGNSKRSVLARIAAISGQQPVFYQGDIRDATLLERIFAEQQIDAVIHFAALKAVGESTRIPLDYYENNLGGTLTLLQAMKRANVHNLVFSSSATVYGDPATLPIREDFPRSATNPYGRSKLIIEEILEDLQLAEPHWSMTLLRYFNPVGAHESGTMGEDPQGIPNNLMPYITQVAIGRRDCLSVFGNDYPTVDGTGVRDYIHVMDLAEGHVKALQHCVGKGGVHTYNLGTGQGQSVLQLVAAFSNACGKPLPFRIEPRRPGDIAACWADPAKAQRELGWQATRDIDAMCADSWRWQSANPNGYEE
;
A
#
# COMPACT_ATOMS: atom_id res chain seq x y z
N MET A 1 -20.40 8.74 -5.92
CA MET A 1 -19.45 8.03 -6.80
C MET A 1 -19.22 6.65 -6.21
N ASN A 2 -19.43 5.61 -7.02
CA ASN A 2 -19.14 4.23 -6.64
C ASN A 2 -17.73 3.85 -7.08
N VAL A 3 -16.91 3.42 -6.16
CA VAL A 3 -15.47 3.14 -6.41
C VAL A 3 -15.20 1.66 -6.17
N LEU A 4 -14.81 0.94 -7.22
CA LEU A 4 -14.36 -0.44 -7.07
C LEU A 4 -12.96 -0.45 -6.43
N VAL A 5 -12.84 -1.08 -5.28
CA VAL A 5 -11.58 -1.25 -4.55
C VAL A 5 -11.16 -2.72 -4.63
N THR A 6 -10.22 -3.03 -5.50
CA THR A 6 -9.66 -4.39 -5.57
C THR A 6 -8.64 -4.59 -4.47
N GLY A 7 -8.67 -5.74 -3.78
CA GLY A 7 -7.87 -5.93 -2.58
C GLY A 7 -8.34 -5.09 -1.38
N GLY A 8 -9.63 -4.75 -1.36
CA GLY A 8 -10.20 -3.84 -0.37
C GLY A 8 -10.33 -4.39 1.04
N CYS A 9 -10.14 -5.71 1.25
CA CYS A 9 -10.00 -6.30 2.58
C CYS A 9 -8.56 -6.31 3.09
N GLY A 10 -7.58 -5.96 2.25
CA GLY A 10 -6.18 -5.84 2.64
C GLY A 10 -5.91 -4.60 3.50
N TYR A 11 -4.68 -4.49 4.02
CA TYR A 11 -4.27 -3.42 4.93
C TYR A 11 -4.55 -2.01 4.37
N ILE A 12 -3.96 -1.65 3.22
CA ILE A 12 -4.15 -0.32 2.63
C ILE A 12 -5.56 -0.15 2.08
N GLY A 13 -6.09 -1.19 1.42
CA GLY A 13 -7.41 -1.15 0.80
C GLY A 13 -8.54 -0.88 1.79
N SER A 14 -8.51 -1.52 2.97
CA SER A 14 -9.52 -1.33 4.01
C SER A 14 -9.51 0.08 4.61
N HIS A 15 -8.31 0.64 4.88
CA HIS A 15 -8.18 2.03 5.33
C HIS A 15 -8.63 3.02 4.24
N THR A 16 -8.36 2.70 2.96
CA THR A 16 -8.86 3.50 1.83
C THR A 16 -10.38 3.44 1.71
N CYS A 17 -11.02 2.31 2.00
CA CYS A 17 -12.48 2.24 2.07
C CYS A 17 -13.06 3.21 3.11
N LEU A 18 -12.44 3.33 4.30
CA LEU A 18 -12.84 4.32 5.31
C LEU A 18 -12.66 5.76 4.79
N ALA A 19 -11.53 6.07 4.19
CA ALA A 19 -11.26 7.40 3.65
C ALA A 19 -12.23 7.76 2.51
N LEU A 20 -12.61 6.80 1.65
CA LEU A 20 -13.63 6.99 0.60
C LEU A 20 -14.99 7.30 1.22
N GLN A 21 -15.43 6.55 2.23
CA GLN A 21 -16.71 6.78 2.91
C GLN A 21 -16.74 8.13 3.61
N ALA A 22 -15.63 8.51 4.28
CA ALA A 22 -15.50 9.84 4.89
C ALA A 22 -15.58 10.98 3.86
N ALA A 23 -15.18 10.72 2.61
CA ALA A 23 -15.32 11.65 1.48
C ALA A 23 -16.67 11.57 0.76
N GLY A 24 -17.65 10.82 1.27
CA GLY A 24 -18.98 10.66 0.68
C GLY A 24 -19.02 9.77 -0.58
N MET A 25 -18.06 8.89 -0.74
CA MET A 25 -17.99 7.92 -1.83
C MET A 25 -18.36 6.51 -1.34
N ASN A 26 -18.87 5.68 -2.23
CA ASN A 26 -19.31 4.32 -1.93
C ASN A 26 -18.26 3.30 -2.38
N PRO A 27 -17.46 2.70 -1.49
CA PRO A 27 -16.56 1.63 -1.86
C PRO A 27 -17.32 0.34 -2.14
N VAL A 28 -17.00 -0.29 -3.29
CA VAL A 28 -17.38 -1.65 -3.65
C VAL A 28 -16.11 -2.48 -3.63
N VAL A 29 -16.06 -3.50 -2.80
CA VAL A 29 -14.84 -4.27 -2.55
C VAL A 29 -14.86 -5.59 -3.30
N VAL A 30 -13.78 -5.91 -4.01
CA VAL A 30 -13.49 -7.27 -4.48
C VAL A 30 -12.16 -7.75 -3.87
N ASP A 31 -12.19 -8.94 -3.26
CA ASP A 31 -11.01 -9.52 -2.60
C ASP A 31 -11.12 -11.05 -2.59
N ASN A 32 -10.03 -11.74 -2.88
CA ASN A 32 -10.01 -13.21 -2.83
C ASN A 32 -9.71 -13.77 -1.43
N LEU A 33 -9.43 -12.90 -0.46
CA LEU A 33 -9.08 -13.22 0.92
C LEU A 33 -7.80 -14.06 1.06
N GLY A 34 -6.94 -14.05 0.06
CA GLY A 34 -5.68 -14.81 0.06
C GLY A 34 -4.67 -14.31 1.12
N ASN A 35 -4.70 -13.01 1.45
CA ASN A 35 -3.86 -12.40 2.49
C ASN A 35 -4.64 -11.34 3.30
N SER A 36 -5.93 -11.57 3.49
CA SER A 36 -6.84 -10.67 4.19
C SER A 36 -7.93 -11.49 4.87
N LYS A 37 -8.75 -10.85 5.70
CA LYS A 37 -9.87 -11.49 6.38
C LYS A 37 -11.18 -10.74 6.11
N ARG A 38 -12.26 -11.48 5.93
CA ARG A 38 -13.60 -10.90 5.69
C ARG A 38 -14.10 -10.05 6.86
N SER A 39 -13.68 -10.39 8.09
CA SER A 39 -14.06 -9.66 9.30
C SER A 39 -13.65 -8.18 9.31
N VAL A 40 -12.69 -7.76 8.46
CA VAL A 40 -12.34 -6.34 8.32
C VAL A 40 -13.52 -5.49 7.83
N LEU A 41 -14.43 -6.05 7.04
CA LEU A 41 -15.63 -5.33 6.56
C LEU A 41 -16.56 -4.92 7.72
N ALA A 42 -16.69 -5.77 8.74
CA ALA A 42 -17.43 -5.42 9.95
C ALA A 42 -16.73 -4.32 10.76
N ARG A 43 -15.39 -4.29 10.75
CA ARG A 43 -14.63 -3.20 11.39
C ARG A 43 -14.80 -1.87 10.65
N ILE A 44 -14.80 -1.89 9.31
CA ILE A 44 -15.14 -0.71 8.50
C ILE A 44 -16.53 -0.22 8.87
N ALA A 45 -17.54 -1.11 8.91
CA ALA A 45 -18.90 -0.75 9.26
C ALA A 45 -19.04 -0.17 10.68
N ALA A 46 -18.31 -0.72 11.65
CA ALA A 46 -18.31 -0.23 13.03
C ALA A 46 -17.74 1.19 13.17
N ILE A 47 -16.75 1.56 12.31
CA ILE A 47 -16.12 2.88 12.34
C ILE A 47 -16.95 3.89 11.53
N SER A 48 -17.37 3.54 10.33
CA SER A 48 -18.01 4.48 9.38
C SER A 48 -19.54 4.49 9.44
N GLY A 49 -20.14 3.50 10.10
CA GLY A 49 -21.60 3.30 10.12
C GLY A 49 -22.14 2.58 8.87
N GLN A 50 -21.31 2.25 7.88
CA GLN A 50 -21.76 1.63 6.63
C GLN A 50 -20.78 0.53 6.17
N GLN A 51 -21.30 -0.67 5.96
CA GLN A 51 -20.51 -1.76 5.41
C GLN A 51 -20.38 -1.60 3.88
N PRO A 52 -19.16 -1.70 3.32
CA PRO A 52 -18.98 -1.74 1.87
C PRO A 52 -19.68 -2.94 1.24
N VAL A 53 -20.15 -2.79 0.00
CA VAL A 53 -20.58 -3.92 -0.83
C VAL A 53 -19.37 -4.80 -1.08
N PHE A 54 -19.51 -6.12 -0.93
CA PHE A 54 -18.40 -7.06 -1.01
C PHE A 54 -18.66 -8.20 -1.98
N TYR A 55 -17.70 -8.43 -2.85
CA TYR A 55 -17.61 -9.59 -3.74
C TYR A 55 -16.36 -10.39 -3.40
N GLN A 56 -16.54 -11.64 -2.99
CA GLN A 56 -15.41 -12.55 -2.80
C GLN A 56 -15.02 -13.16 -4.13
N GLY A 57 -13.77 -12.95 -4.56
CA GLY A 57 -13.22 -13.55 -5.75
C GLY A 57 -11.93 -12.91 -6.23
N ASP A 58 -11.38 -13.49 -7.27
CA ASP A 58 -10.08 -13.14 -7.83
C ASP A 58 -10.23 -12.13 -8.98
N ILE A 59 -9.34 -11.16 -9.07
CA ILE A 59 -9.32 -10.16 -10.18
C ILE A 59 -8.99 -10.77 -11.54
N ARG A 60 -8.52 -12.01 -11.59
CA ARG A 60 -8.31 -12.78 -12.82
C ARG A 60 -9.60 -13.41 -13.36
N ASP A 61 -10.70 -13.38 -12.58
CA ASP A 61 -12.01 -13.86 -13.01
C ASP A 61 -12.78 -12.76 -13.77
N ALA A 62 -12.69 -12.81 -15.11
CA ALA A 62 -13.36 -11.85 -15.98
C ALA A 62 -14.89 -11.82 -15.77
N THR A 63 -15.52 -12.99 -15.55
CA THR A 63 -16.97 -13.10 -15.36
C THR A 63 -17.41 -12.41 -14.08
N LEU A 64 -16.64 -12.57 -12.99
CA LEU A 64 -16.90 -11.86 -11.74
C LEU A 64 -16.79 -10.35 -11.93
N LEU A 65 -15.72 -9.86 -12.58
CA LEU A 65 -15.54 -8.44 -12.80
C LEU A 65 -16.67 -7.84 -13.67
N GLU A 66 -17.04 -8.50 -14.75
CA GLU A 66 -18.17 -8.07 -15.60
C GLU A 66 -19.48 -7.97 -14.81
N ARG A 67 -19.76 -8.95 -13.95
CA ARG A 67 -20.92 -8.91 -13.05
C ARG A 67 -20.87 -7.73 -12.09
N ILE A 68 -19.72 -7.44 -11.47
CA ILE A 68 -19.55 -6.31 -10.56
C ILE A 68 -19.84 -4.99 -11.28
N PHE A 69 -19.26 -4.76 -12.46
CA PHE A 69 -19.51 -3.55 -13.24
C PHE A 69 -20.96 -3.40 -13.67
N ALA A 70 -21.63 -4.50 -13.99
CA ALA A 70 -23.05 -4.49 -14.37
C ALA A 70 -23.99 -4.17 -13.18
N GLU A 71 -23.69 -4.73 -11.99
CA GLU A 71 -24.55 -4.60 -10.81
C GLU A 71 -24.37 -3.27 -10.05
N GLN A 72 -23.13 -2.69 -10.04
CA GLN A 72 -22.77 -1.64 -9.09
C GLN A 72 -22.60 -0.24 -9.70
N GLN A 73 -22.77 -0.05 -11.01
CA GLN A 73 -22.58 1.24 -11.69
C GLN A 73 -21.27 1.94 -11.26
N ILE A 74 -20.15 1.25 -11.45
CA ILE A 74 -18.83 1.74 -11.02
C ILE A 74 -18.42 2.97 -11.83
N ASP A 75 -17.97 4.03 -11.13
CA ASP A 75 -17.47 5.27 -11.74
C ASP A 75 -15.95 5.29 -11.88
N ALA A 76 -15.26 4.59 -10.96
CA ALA A 76 -13.81 4.58 -10.90
C ALA A 76 -13.29 3.31 -10.19
N VAL A 77 -12.01 3.01 -10.37
CA VAL A 77 -11.34 1.87 -9.73
C VAL A 77 -10.12 2.34 -8.96
N ILE A 78 -9.92 1.81 -7.74
CA ILE A 78 -8.64 1.85 -7.03
C ILE A 78 -8.12 0.42 -6.94
N HIS A 79 -6.95 0.20 -7.53
CA HIS A 79 -6.42 -1.15 -7.74
C HIS A 79 -5.26 -1.46 -6.78
N PHE A 80 -5.56 -2.19 -5.68
CA PHE A 80 -4.57 -2.69 -4.71
C PHE A 80 -4.23 -4.16 -4.88
N ALA A 81 -5.14 -4.98 -5.40
CA ALA A 81 -4.99 -6.43 -5.47
C ALA A 81 -3.69 -6.83 -6.17
N ALA A 82 -2.73 -7.36 -5.42
CA ALA A 82 -1.44 -7.81 -5.91
C ALA A 82 -0.73 -8.68 -4.87
N LEU A 83 0.13 -9.60 -5.31
CA LEU A 83 1.17 -10.18 -4.48
C LEU A 83 2.26 -9.12 -4.26
N LYS A 84 2.73 -8.92 -3.00
CA LYS A 84 3.55 -7.74 -2.62
C LYS A 84 4.85 -8.06 -1.89
N ALA A 85 5.16 -9.32 -1.61
CA ALA A 85 6.33 -9.70 -0.82
C ALA A 85 7.59 -9.79 -1.69
N VAL A 86 8.53 -8.83 -1.55
CA VAL A 86 9.75 -8.73 -2.35
C VAL A 86 10.56 -10.02 -2.33
N GLY A 87 10.85 -10.56 -1.13
CA GLY A 87 11.64 -11.78 -0.99
C GLY A 87 10.94 -13.05 -1.54
N GLU A 88 9.61 -13.11 -1.49
CA GLU A 88 8.84 -14.19 -2.08
C GLU A 88 8.87 -14.12 -3.61
N SER A 89 8.77 -12.93 -4.18
CA SER A 89 8.76 -12.71 -5.62
C SER A 89 9.99 -13.29 -6.32
N THR A 90 11.13 -13.34 -5.65
CA THR A 90 12.37 -13.93 -6.21
C THR A 90 12.34 -15.45 -6.25
N ARG A 91 11.47 -16.09 -5.44
CA ARG A 91 11.34 -17.56 -5.37
C ARG A 91 10.25 -18.09 -6.29
N ILE A 92 9.15 -17.34 -6.46
CA ILE A 92 7.98 -17.72 -7.27
C ILE A 92 7.61 -16.60 -8.27
N PRO A 93 8.53 -16.16 -9.15
CA PRO A 93 8.30 -15.00 -10.01
C PRO A 93 7.13 -15.16 -10.98
N LEU A 94 6.85 -16.38 -11.46
CA LEU A 94 5.74 -16.63 -12.39
C LEU A 94 4.40 -16.34 -11.73
N ASP A 95 4.19 -16.76 -10.48
CA ASP A 95 2.97 -16.50 -9.73
C ASP A 95 2.74 -14.99 -9.55
N TYR A 96 3.84 -14.23 -9.33
CA TYR A 96 3.78 -12.77 -9.26
C TYR A 96 3.36 -12.12 -10.57
N TYR A 97 3.91 -12.57 -11.70
CA TYR A 97 3.51 -12.05 -13.01
C TYR A 97 2.10 -12.47 -13.38
N GLU A 98 1.74 -13.74 -13.18
CA GLU A 98 0.38 -14.22 -13.46
C GLU A 98 -0.67 -13.46 -12.64
N ASN A 99 -0.45 -13.33 -11.33
CA ASN A 99 -1.37 -12.61 -10.46
C ASN A 99 -1.41 -11.11 -10.76
N ASN A 100 -0.25 -10.44 -10.76
CA ASN A 100 -0.20 -8.99 -10.81
C ASN A 100 -0.46 -8.46 -12.23
N LEU A 101 0.20 -9.00 -13.26
CA LEU A 101 -0.01 -8.55 -14.64
C LEU A 101 -1.31 -9.15 -15.20
N GLY A 102 -1.51 -10.45 -15.07
CA GLY A 102 -2.72 -11.12 -15.58
C GLY A 102 -3.99 -10.54 -14.97
N GLY A 103 -4.02 -10.38 -13.64
CA GLY A 103 -5.15 -9.75 -12.95
C GLY A 103 -5.40 -8.31 -13.38
N THR A 104 -4.34 -7.50 -13.51
CA THR A 104 -4.48 -6.12 -14.00
C THR A 104 -5.01 -6.06 -15.43
N LEU A 105 -4.51 -6.90 -16.33
CA LEU A 105 -5.01 -6.96 -17.72
C LEU A 105 -6.48 -7.35 -17.78
N THR A 106 -6.90 -8.33 -16.98
CA THR A 106 -8.31 -8.75 -16.88
C THR A 106 -9.17 -7.60 -16.37
N LEU A 107 -8.72 -6.88 -15.34
CA LEU A 107 -9.42 -5.72 -14.79
C LEU A 107 -9.57 -4.60 -15.83
N LEU A 108 -8.48 -4.23 -16.53
CA LEU A 108 -8.51 -3.18 -17.56
C LEU A 108 -9.47 -3.53 -18.71
N GLN A 109 -9.50 -4.80 -19.13
CA GLN A 109 -10.46 -5.26 -20.14
C GLN A 109 -11.90 -5.18 -19.67
N ALA A 110 -12.17 -5.51 -18.39
CA ALA A 110 -13.52 -5.39 -17.82
C ALA A 110 -13.94 -3.91 -17.69
N MET A 111 -13.03 -3.04 -17.24
CA MET A 111 -13.24 -1.58 -17.17
C MET A 111 -13.58 -1.01 -18.55
N LYS A 112 -12.81 -1.38 -19.58
CA LYS A 112 -13.04 -0.95 -20.97
C LYS A 112 -14.42 -1.37 -21.47
N ARG A 113 -14.81 -2.64 -21.27
CA ARG A 113 -16.16 -3.13 -21.64
C ARG A 113 -17.29 -2.41 -20.92
N ALA A 114 -17.06 -2.03 -19.66
CA ALA A 114 -18.00 -1.28 -18.83
C ALA A 114 -17.99 0.24 -19.07
N ASN A 115 -17.14 0.74 -19.97
CA ASN A 115 -16.96 2.18 -20.23
C ASN A 115 -16.50 2.96 -18.98
N VAL A 116 -15.71 2.34 -18.10
CA VAL A 116 -15.10 2.95 -16.90
C VAL A 116 -13.62 3.19 -17.15
N HIS A 117 -13.19 4.46 -17.13
CA HIS A 117 -11.85 4.86 -17.57
C HIS A 117 -11.03 5.59 -16.51
N ASN A 118 -11.54 5.65 -15.27
CA ASN A 118 -10.85 6.29 -14.15
C ASN A 118 -10.17 5.23 -13.28
N LEU A 119 -8.84 5.24 -13.21
CA LEU A 119 -8.06 4.26 -12.46
C LEU A 119 -7.03 4.94 -11.56
N VAL A 120 -7.02 4.59 -10.28
CA VAL A 120 -5.89 4.85 -9.38
C VAL A 120 -5.16 3.53 -9.14
N PHE A 121 -3.91 3.47 -9.56
CA PHE A 121 -3.07 2.28 -9.44
C PHE A 121 -2.11 2.38 -8.26
N SER A 122 -2.15 1.37 -7.41
CA SER A 122 -1.20 1.13 -6.33
C SER A 122 0.16 0.72 -6.90
N SER A 123 0.99 1.72 -7.22
CA SER A 123 2.38 1.47 -7.59
C SER A 123 3.27 1.47 -6.33
N SER A 124 4.58 1.51 -6.48
CA SER A 124 5.53 1.36 -5.39
C SER A 124 6.82 2.11 -5.68
N ALA A 125 7.48 2.62 -4.65
CA ALA A 125 8.84 3.16 -4.74
C ALA A 125 9.87 2.12 -5.27
N THR A 126 9.55 0.82 -5.22
CA THR A 126 10.42 -0.25 -5.77
C THR A 126 10.61 -0.16 -7.28
N VAL A 127 9.79 0.62 -8.02
CA VAL A 127 9.99 0.89 -9.44
C VAL A 127 11.23 1.73 -9.72
N TYR A 128 11.74 2.48 -8.75
CA TYR A 128 12.96 3.29 -8.89
C TYR A 128 14.25 2.48 -8.72
N GLY A 129 14.17 1.27 -8.15
CA GLY A 129 15.34 0.43 -7.87
C GLY A 129 16.27 1.06 -6.84
N ASP A 130 17.55 1.22 -7.21
CA ASP A 130 18.57 1.88 -6.39
C ASP A 130 18.83 3.30 -6.94
N PRO A 131 18.25 4.34 -6.33
CA PRO A 131 18.32 5.70 -6.85
C PRO A 131 19.71 6.30 -6.62
N ALA A 132 20.23 7.03 -7.61
CA ALA A 132 21.54 7.67 -7.52
C ALA A 132 21.60 8.83 -6.51
N THR A 133 20.46 9.46 -6.24
CA THR A 133 20.33 10.61 -5.30
C THR A 133 19.03 10.57 -4.54
N LEU A 134 18.92 11.31 -3.46
CA LEU A 134 17.76 11.47 -2.60
C LEU A 134 17.49 12.96 -2.34
N PRO A 135 16.24 13.38 -2.11
CA PRO A 135 14.99 12.60 -2.18
C PRO A 135 14.62 12.18 -3.61
N ILE A 136 13.80 11.11 -3.73
CA ILE A 136 13.37 10.55 -5.02
C ILE A 136 12.19 11.37 -5.58
N ARG A 137 12.34 11.84 -6.82
CA ARG A 137 11.27 12.52 -7.56
C ARG A 137 10.64 11.59 -8.59
N GLU A 138 9.45 11.94 -9.08
CA GLU A 138 8.69 11.15 -10.05
C GLU A 138 9.36 11.03 -11.42
N ASP A 139 10.25 11.96 -11.75
CA ASP A 139 11.04 12.00 -13.01
C ASP A 139 12.32 11.14 -12.94
N PHE A 140 12.61 10.48 -11.83
CA PHE A 140 13.77 9.61 -11.71
C PHE A 140 13.65 8.37 -12.62
N PRO A 141 14.78 7.82 -13.11
CA PRO A 141 14.79 6.59 -13.89
C PRO A 141 14.12 5.44 -13.15
N ARG A 142 13.39 4.62 -13.89
CA ARG A 142 12.74 3.41 -13.35
C ARG A 142 13.60 2.19 -13.66
N SER A 143 13.97 1.42 -12.63
CA SER A 143 14.85 0.24 -12.76
C SER A 143 14.61 -0.78 -11.64
N ALA A 144 13.51 -1.51 -11.75
CA ALA A 144 13.15 -2.49 -10.71
C ALA A 144 14.20 -3.60 -10.54
N THR A 145 14.57 -3.88 -9.29
CA THR A 145 15.61 -4.86 -8.92
C THR A 145 15.09 -6.26 -8.58
N ASN A 146 13.77 -6.43 -8.48
CA ASN A 146 13.13 -7.69 -8.11
C ASN A 146 11.81 -7.89 -8.88
N PRO A 147 11.27 -9.14 -8.96
CA PRO A 147 10.06 -9.42 -9.75
C PRO A 147 8.82 -8.67 -9.28
N TYR A 148 8.64 -8.42 -7.98
CA TYR A 148 7.54 -7.58 -7.49
C TYR A 148 7.63 -6.15 -8.04
N GLY A 149 8.75 -5.47 -7.83
CA GLY A 149 8.96 -4.12 -8.39
C GLY A 149 8.85 -4.09 -9.90
N ARG A 150 9.34 -5.13 -10.59
CA ARG A 150 9.23 -5.27 -12.05
C ARG A 150 7.78 -5.42 -12.49
N SER A 151 6.96 -6.20 -11.77
CA SER A 151 5.53 -6.30 -12.09
C SER A 151 4.82 -4.96 -11.98
N LYS A 152 5.16 -4.14 -10.96
CA LYS A 152 4.62 -2.79 -10.81
C LYS A 152 5.06 -1.87 -11.96
N LEU A 153 6.35 -1.92 -12.32
CA LEU A 153 6.89 -1.14 -13.43
C LEU A 153 6.23 -1.49 -14.77
N ILE A 154 6.12 -2.78 -15.10
CA ILE A 154 5.46 -3.23 -16.34
C ILE A 154 3.99 -2.78 -16.37
N ILE A 155 3.29 -2.80 -15.23
CA ILE A 155 1.90 -2.29 -15.18
C ILE A 155 1.88 -0.78 -15.44
N GLU A 156 2.80 0.01 -14.89
CA GLU A 156 2.88 1.45 -15.21
C GLU A 156 3.05 1.66 -16.73
N GLU A 157 3.94 0.91 -17.39
CA GLU A 157 4.18 0.98 -18.84
C GLU A 157 2.92 0.57 -19.64
N ILE A 158 2.23 -0.50 -19.22
CA ILE A 158 0.95 -0.92 -19.84
C ILE A 158 -0.11 0.20 -19.74
N LEU A 159 -0.19 0.87 -18.60
CA LEU A 159 -1.14 1.96 -18.38
C LEU A 159 -0.80 3.20 -19.23
N GLU A 160 0.50 3.51 -19.38
CA GLU A 160 1.00 4.58 -20.25
C GLU A 160 0.66 4.26 -21.73
N ASP A 161 0.92 3.03 -22.20
CA ASP A 161 0.59 2.59 -23.56
C ASP A 161 -0.92 2.61 -23.84
N LEU A 162 -1.72 2.14 -22.89
CA LEU A 162 -3.19 2.15 -23.01
C LEU A 162 -3.74 3.59 -23.12
N GLN A 163 -3.21 4.51 -22.32
CA GLN A 163 -3.63 5.91 -22.37
C GLN A 163 -3.20 6.61 -23.67
N LEU A 164 -2.02 6.27 -24.21
CA LEU A 164 -1.59 6.77 -25.53
C LEU A 164 -2.50 6.28 -26.66
N ALA A 165 -2.93 5.03 -26.60
CA ALA A 165 -3.83 4.46 -27.60
C ALA A 165 -5.28 4.99 -27.45
N GLU A 166 -5.70 5.26 -26.23
CA GLU A 166 -7.07 5.65 -25.87
C GLU A 166 -7.05 6.87 -24.92
N PRO A 167 -6.94 8.11 -25.45
CA PRO A 167 -6.68 9.32 -24.63
C PRO A 167 -7.75 9.68 -23.59
N HIS A 168 -8.93 9.06 -23.65
CA HIS A 168 -10.00 9.28 -22.68
C HIS A 168 -9.76 8.59 -21.32
N TRP A 169 -8.78 7.70 -21.19
CA TRP A 169 -8.40 7.13 -19.92
C TRP A 169 -7.77 8.19 -19.01
N SER A 170 -8.18 8.16 -17.75
CA SER A 170 -7.65 9.00 -16.67
C SER A 170 -7.02 8.09 -15.62
N MET A 171 -5.71 8.03 -15.59
CA MET A 171 -4.96 7.08 -14.77
C MET A 171 -4.03 7.80 -13.80
N THR A 172 -4.01 7.37 -12.55
CA THR A 172 -3.10 7.88 -11.54
C THR A 172 -2.22 6.76 -11.01
N LEU A 173 -0.92 6.94 -11.08
CA LEU A 173 0.09 6.03 -10.55
C LEU A 173 0.57 6.58 -9.21
N LEU A 174 0.26 5.89 -8.12
CA LEU A 174 0.71 6.30 -6.79
C LEU A 174 1.88 5.42 -6.35
N ARG A 175 3.08 6.00 -6.35
CA ARG A 175 4.31 5.35 -5.91
C ARG A 175 4.53 5.66 -4.44
N TYR A 176 4.10 4.77 -3.58
CA TYR A 176 4.27 4.98 -2.15
C TYR A 176 5.40 4.16 -1.55
N PHE A 177 5.88 4.67 -0.42
CA PHE A 177 7.03 4.16 0.30
C PHE A 177 6.59 3.12 1.31
N ASN A 178 6.90 3.22 2.58
CA ASN A 178 6.65 2.16 3.55
C ASN A 178 5.41 2.47 4.42
N PRO A 179 4.22 1.98 4.08
CA PRO A 179 3.04 2.23 4.91
C PRO A 179 3.15 1.51 6.25
N VAL A 180 2.85 2.24 7.32
CA VAL A 180 2.84 1.78 8.71
C VAL A 180 1.69 2.46 9.45
N GLY A 181 1.46 2.12 10.72
CA GLY A 181 0.36 2.69 11.48
C GLY A 181 -0.90 1.81 11.42
N ALA A 182 -1.94 2.32 12.00
CA ALA A 182 -3.26 1.72 12.05
C ALA A 182 -4.32 2.81 12.18
N HIS A 183 -5.60 2.46 12.10
CA HIS A 183 -6.66 3.41 12.39
C HIS A 183 -6.65 3.80 13.88
N GLU A 184 -6.87 5.07 14.18
CA GLU A 184 -6.84 5.62 15.54
C GLU A 184 -7.78 4.93 16.55
N SER A 185 -8.84 4.28 16.05
CA SER A 185 -9.76 3.49 16.90
C SER A 185 -9.11 2.28 17.55
N GLY A 186 -7.96 1.81 17.05
CA GLY A 186 -7.33 0.56 17.48
C GLY A 186 -8.06 -0.71 17.05
N THR A 187 -9.08 -0.62 16.19
CA THR A 187 -9.86 -1.76 15.71
C THR A 187 -9.52 -2.23 14.31
N MET A 188 -8.72 -1.43 13.57
CA MET A 188 -8.21 -1.75 12.23
C MET A 188 -6.72 -1.47 12.12
N GLY A 189 -5.97 -2.43 11.55
CA GLY A 189 -4.53 -2.33 11.34
C GLY A 189 -3.98 -3.40 10.40
N GLU A 190 -2.66 -3.55 10.33
CA GLU A 190 -2.03 -4.58 9.51
C GLU A 190 -2.05 -5.94 10.22
N ASP A 191 -2.63 -6.95 9.58
CA ASP A 191 -2.70 -8.34 10.06
C ASP A 191 -2.19 -9.30 8.99
N PRO A 192 -0.87 -9.40 8.79
CA PRO A 192 -0.30 -10.26 7.77
C PRO A 192 -0.44 -11.74 8.16
N GLN A 193 -0.80 -12.56 7.20
CA GLN A 193 -0.79 -14.01 7.39
C GLN A 193 0.65 -14.54 7.43
N GLY A 194 0.94 -15.40 8.38
CA GLY A 194 2.26 -16.03 8.54
C GLY A 194 3.34 -15.10 9.11
N ILE A 195 4.56 -15.22 8.57
CA ILE A 195 5.70 -14.39 9.00
C ILE A 195 5.62 -13.03 8.30
N PRO A 196 5.61 -11.91 9.05
CA PRO A 196 5.58 -10.59 8.44
C PRO A 196 6.79 -10.31 7.55
N ASN A 197 6.55 -9.73 6.38
CA ASN A 197 7.61 -9.27 5.48
C ASN A 197 8.01 -7.80 5.78
N ASN A 198 7.09 -7.03 6.37
CA ASN A 198 7.31 -5.62 6.72
C ASN A 198 7.82 -5.48 8.15
N LEU A 199 8.58 -4.39 8.40
CA LEU A 199 9.22 -4.14 9.67
C LEU A 199 8.22 -3.90 10.81
N MET A 200 7.20 -3.05 10.59
CA MET A 200 6.25 -2.66 11.64
C MET A 200 5.48 -3.85 12.23
N PRO A 201 4.84 -4.74 11.43
CA PRO A 201 4.15 -5.90 12.02
C PRO A 201 5.12 -6.87 12.71
N TYR A 202 6.40 -6.92 12.29
CA TYR A 202 7.40 -7.71 13.01
C TYR A 202 7.71 -7.09 14.38
N ILE A 203 7.90 -5.77 14.45
CA ILE A 203 8.09 -5.00 15.69
C ILE A 203 6.91 -5.21 16.65
N THR A 204 5.67 -5.09 16.16
CA THR A 204 4.47 -5.26 16.98
C THR A 204 4.37 -6.67 17.55
N GLN A 205 4.71 -7.70 16.77
CA GLN A 205 4.75 -9.09 17.25
C GLN A 205 5.83 -9.34 18.32
N VAL A 206 6.98 -8.65 18.24
CA VAL A 206 7.98 -8.67 19.32
C VAL A 206 7.43 -7.97 20.56
N ALA A 207 6.79 -6.82 20.39
CA ALA A 207 6.23 -6.05 21.49
C ALA A 207 5.16 -6.80 22.29
N ILE A 208 4.32 -7.63 21.66
CA ILE A 208 3.33 -8.45 22.36
C ILE A 208 3.87 -9.82 22.83
N GLY A 209 5.15 -10.12 22.57
CA GLY A 209 5.80 -11.37 23.00
C GLY A 209 5.52 -12.60 22.11
N ARG A 210 4.99 -12.39 20.90
CA ARG A 210 4.84 -13.49 19.91
C ARG A 210 6.17 -13.90 19.28
N ARG A 211 7.18 -13.01 19.36
CA ARG A 211 8.56 -13.24 18.91
C ARG A 211 9.54 -12.77 19.97
N ASP A 212 10.65 -13.47 20.09
CA ASP A 212 11.65 -13.20 21.12
C ASP A 212 12.45 -11.92 20.85
N CYS A 213 12.80 -11.64 19.60
CA CYS A 213 13.54 -10.43 19.23
C CYS A 213 13.37 -10.06 17.77
N LEU A 214 13.67 -8.79 17.45
CA LEU A 214 13.73 -8.26 16.09
C LEU A 214 15.08 -8.55 15.46
N SER A 215 15.13 -9.02 14.20
CA SER A 215 16.34 -9.04 13.39
C SER A 215 16.49 -7.72 12.62
N VAL A 216 17.58 -6.99 12.88
CA VAL A 216 17.96 -5.76 12.20
C VAL A 216 19.06 -6.11 11.18
N PHE A 217 18.78 -5.95 9.90
CA PHE A 217 19.65 -6.42 8.82
C PHE A 217 20.63 -5.32 8.37
N GLY A 218 21.92 -5.52 8.68
CA GLY A 218 23.01 -4.58 8.42
C GLY A 218 23.09 -3.46 9.47
N ASN A 219 24.33 -3.12 9.84
CA ASN A 219 24.67 -1.98 10.71
C ASN A 219 25.89 -1.21 10.17
N ASP A 220 26.18 -1.40 8.90
CA ASP A 220 27.36 -0.88 8.22
C ASP A 220 27.00 -0.08 6.95
N TYR A 221 25.72 0.34 6.81
CA TYR A 221 25.30 1.26 5.75
C TYR A 221 25.84 2.68 6.02
N PRO A 222 26.08 3.48 4.97
CA PRO A 222 26.46 4.88 5.11
C PRO A 222 25.26 5.78 5.52
N THR A 223 24.68 5.48 6.68
CA THR A 223 23.50 6.13 7.26
C THR A 223 23.79 6.59 8.69
N VAL A 224 22.86 7.31 9.32
CA VAL A 224 23.04 7.95 10.64
C VAL A 224 23.47 6.97 11.75
N ASP A 225 23.00 5.72 11.70
CA ASP A 225 23.27 4.69 12.71
C ASP A 225 23.72 3.35 12.11
N GLY A 226 24.06 3.36 10.82
CA GLY A 226 24.48 2.18 10.08
C GLY A 226 23.35 1.27 9.61
N THR A 227 22.09 1.51 10.01
CA THR A 227 20.95 0.70 9.58
C THR A 227 20.23 1.31 8.37
N GLY A 228 19.43 0.52 7.67
CA GLY A 228 18.69 1.00 6.49
C GLY A 228 17.72 2.13 6.82
N VAL A 229 17.64 3.13 5.93
CA VAL A 229 16.75 4.29 6.07
C VAL A 229 15.59 4.19 5.09
N ARG A 230 14.35 4.38 5.57
CA ARG A 230 13.14 4.33 4.77
C ARG A 230 12.22 5.52 5.10
N ASP A 231 11.38 5.88 4.14
CA ASP A 231 10.27 6.81 4.34
C ASP A 231 9.06 6.01 4.83
N TYR A 232 8.73 6.15 6.10
CA TYR A 232 7.53 5.54 6.67
C TYR A 232 6.37 6.54 6.56
N ILE A 233 5.26 6.08 6.00
CA ILE A 233 4.05 6.87 5.84
C ILE A 233 2.89 6.23 6.62
N HIS A 234 2.13 7.05 7.33
CA HIS A 234 0.95 6.55 8.04
C HIS A 234 -0.11 6.05 7.06
N VAL A 235 -0.68 4.86 7.31
CA VAL A 235 -1.65 4.23 6.41
C VAL A 235 -2.89 5.10 6.15
N MET A 236 -3.32 5.92 7.12
CA MET A 236 -4.43 6.86 6.92
C MET A 236 -4.04 8.03 6.02
N ASP A 237 -2.82 8.59 6.15
CA ASP A 237 -2.34 9.62 5.22
C ASP A 237 -2.27 9.06 3.79
N LEU A 238 -1.80 7.82 3.65
CA LEU A 238 -1.77 7.13 2.38
C LEU A 238 -3.18 6.92 1.81
N ALA A 239 -4.14 6.47 2.62
CA ALA A 239 -5.52 6.28 2.22
C ALA A 239 -6.18 7.61 1.76
N GLU A 240 -5.96 8.68 2.50
CA GLU A 240 -6.40 10.04 2.14
C GLU A 240 -5.74 10.51 0.82
N GLY A 241 -4.46 10.14 0.60
CA GLY A 241 -3.75 10.39 -0.66
C GLY A 241 -4.41 9.73 -1.87
N HIS A 242 -4.92 8.51 -1.73
CA HIS A 242 -5.69 7.84 -2.79
C HIS A 242 -7.00 8.58 -3.11
N VAL A 243 -7.70 9.04 -2.09
CA VAL A 243 -8.95 9.82 -2.27
C VAL A 243 -8.66 11.14 -2.97
N LYS A 244 -7.62 11.87 -2.55
CA LYS A 244 -7.20 13.13 -3.18
C LYS A 244 -6.78 12.94 -4.64
N ALA A 245 -6.02 11.89 -4.92
CA ALA A 245 -5.60 11.54 -6.27
C ALA A 245 -6.81 11.20 -7.17
N LEU A 246 -7.77 10.41 -6.67
CA LEU A 246 -8.99 10.09 -7.38
C LEU A 246 -9.80 11.35 -7.69
N GLN A 247 -10.06 12.19 -6.69
CA GLN A 247 -10.82 13.45 -6.85
C GLN A 247 -10.16 14.40 -7.83
N HIS A 248 -8.81 14.46 -7.83
CA HIS A 248 -8.08 15.35 -8.73
C HIS A 248 -8.08 14.87 -10.17
N CYS A 249 -7.98 13.55 -10.41
CA CYS A 249 -7.69 13.00 -11.73
C CYS A 249 -8.91 12.48 -12.49
N VAL A 250 -10.06 12.25 -11.83
CA VAL A 250 -11.28 11.76 -12.50
C VAL A 250 -11.68 12.67 -13.66
N GLY A 251 -11.78 12.08 -14.86
CA GLY A 251 -12.25 12.76 -16.08
C GLY A 251 -11.26 13.74 -16.71
N LYS A 252 -10.03 13.85 -16.20
CA LYS A 252 -9.00 14.77 -16.77
C LYS A 252 -8.26 14.20 -17.98
N GLY A 253 -8.30 12.88 -18.14
CA GLY A 253 -7.45 12.16 -19.11
C GLY A 253 -5.98 12.18 -18.71
N GLY A 254 -5.19 11.35 -19.40
CA GLY A 254 -3.74 11.28 -19.16
C GLY A 254 -3.32 10.33 -18.05
N VAL A 255 -1.99 10.20 -17.90
CA VAL A 255 -1.35 9.47 -16.79
C VAL A 255 -0.70 10.46 -15.84
N HIS A 256 -1.08 10.40 -14.59
CA HIS A 256 -0.60 11.28 -13.52
C HIS A 256 0.15 10.46 -12.47
N THR A 257 1.42 10.74 -12.26
CA THR A 257 2.26 9.99 -11.30
C THR A 257 2.58 10.85 -10.10
N TYR A 258 2.45 10.28 -8.89
CA TYR A 258 2.76 10.95 -7.63
C TYR A 258 3.48 10.03 -6.66
N ASN A 259 4.52 10.57 -6.01
CA ASN A 259 5.13 9.94 -4.84
C ASN A 259 4.29 10.25 -3.60
N LEU A 260 3.93 9.23 -2.85
CA LEU A 260 3.28 9.39 -1.54
C LEU A 260 4.23 8.91 -0.44
N GLY A 261 4.84 9.87 0.24
CA GLY A 261 5.75 9.70 1.36
C GLY A 261 5.72 10.94 2.24
N THR A 262 6.47 10.91 3.33
CA THR A 262 6.63 12.04 4.26
C THR A 262 7.72 13.01 3.81
N GLY A 263 8.64 12.56 2.94
CA GLY A 263 9.86 13.27 2.59
C GLY A 263 10.95 13.14 3.66
N GLN A 264 10.75 12.29 4.67
CA GLN A 264 11.67 12.11 5.79
C GLN A 264 12.14 10.66 5.86
N GLY A 265 13.45 10.44 5.74
CA GLY A 265 14.03 9.13 5.95
C GLY A 265 14.21 8.85 7.44
N GLN A 266 13.73 7.70 7.90
CA GLN A 266 13.92 7.20 9.26
C GLN A 266 14.66 5.87 9.22
N SER A 267 15.66 5.70 10.10
CA SER A 267 16.40 4.45 10.19
C SER A 267 15.59 3.36 10.91
N VAL A 268 16.01 2.10 10.75
CA VAL A 268 15.39 0.99 11.47
C VAL A 268 15.50 1.19 12.98
N LEU A 269 16.65 1.65 13.50
CA LEU A 269 16.81 1.86 14.94
C LEU A 269 16.03 3.06 15.46
N GLN A 270 15.86 4.12 14.65
CA GLN A 270 14.95 5.23 15.00
C GLN A 270 13.50 4.75 15.14
N LEU A 271 13.02 3.90 14.22
CA LEU A 271 11.68 3.32 14.32
C LEU A 271 11.55 2.41 15.56
N VAL A 272 12.55 1.59 15.85
CA VAL A 272 12.57 0.72 17.04
C VAL A 272 12.52 1.56 18.33
N ALA A 273 13.26 2.67 18.38
CA ALA A 273 13.25 3.58 19.54
C ALA A 273 11.88 4.25 19.70
N ALA A 274 11.29 4.79 18.63
CA ALA A 274 9.95 5.38 18.64
C ALA A 274 8.88 4.38 19.08
N PHE A 275 8.97 3.14 18.59
CA PHE A 275 8.01 2.10 18.99
C PHE A 275 8.21 1.64 20.45
N SER A 276 9.46 1.59 20.94
CA SER A 276 9.75 1.30 22.35
C SER A 276 9.10 2.34 23.28
N ASN A 277 9.14 3.62 22.88
CA ASN A 277 8.45 4.69 23.61
C ASN A 277 6.92 4.49 23.57
N ALA A 278 6.34 4.18 22.41
CA ALA A 278 4.91 3.98 22.25
C ALA A 278 4.37 2.79 23.06
N CYS A 279 5.13 1.68 23.14
CA CYS A 279 4.71 0.51 23.91
C CYS A 279 5.18 0.51 25.37
N GLY A 280 5.97 1.50 25.80
CA GLY A 280 6.43 1.68 27.18
C GLY A 280 7.48 0.66 27.66
N LYS A 281 8.15 -0.05 26.74
CA LYS A 281 9.17 -1.04 27.08
C LYS A 281 10.24 -1.15 25.99
N PRO A 282 11.51 -1.47 26.35
CA PRO A 282 12.55 -1.70 25.35
C PRO A 282 12.22 -2.93 24.50
N LEU A 283 12.46 -2.83 23.21
CA LEU A 283 12.30 -3.93 22.26
C LEU A 283 13.63 -4.64 22.06
N PRO A 284 13.71 -5.97 22.33
CA PRO A 284 14.93 -6.72 22.06
C PRO A 284 15.17 -6.85 20.56
N PHE A 285 16.39 -6.57 20.12
CA PHE A 285 16.81 -6.78 18.73
C PHE A 285 18.21 -7.35 18.66
N ARG A 286 18.55 -7.94 17.52
CA ARG A 286 19.89 -8.40 17.18
C ARG A 286 20.26 -7.94 15.77
N ILE A 287 21.53 -7.67 15.58
CA ILE A 287 22.07 -7.30 14.25
C ILE A 287 22.33 -8.58 13.46
N GLU A 288 21.85 -8.59 12.23
CA GLU A 288 22.08 -9.67 11.26
C GLU A 288 22.82 -9.11 10.03
N PRO A 289 23.47 -9.96 9.23
CA PRO A 289 24.06 -9.54 7.96
C PRO A 289 23.02 -8.86 7.05
N ARG A 290 23.48 -7.99 6.14
CA ARG A 290 22.64 -7.34 5.13
C ARG A 290 21.84 -8.38 4.32
N ARG A 291 20.59 -8.10 4.02
CA ARG A 291 19.82 -8.92 3.09
C ARG A 291 20.24 -8.57 1.64
N PRO A 292 20.34 -9.56 0.76
CA PRO A 292 20.57 -9.30 -0.67
C PRO A 292 19.49 -8.40 -1.25
N GLY A 293 19.90 -7.35 -1.99
CA GLY A 293 18.98 -6.41 -2.63
C GLY A 293 18.46 -5.27 -1.76
N ASP A 294 18.83 -5.19 -0.45
CA ASP A 294 18.51 -4.03 0.37
C ASP A 294 19.42 -2.84 0.00
N ILE A 295 18.81 -1.66 -0.20
CA ILE A 295 19.50 -0.38 -0.42
C ILE A 295 19.66 0.39 0.89
N ALA A 296 20.70 1.23 0.97
CA ALA A 296 21.02 1.99 2.18
C ALA A 296 19.90 2.94 2.61
N ALA A 297 19.33 3.68 1.66
CA ALA A 297 18.36 4.73 1.96
C ALA A 297 17.36 4.92 0.81
N CYS A 298 16.10 5.22 1.17
CA CYS A 298 15.02 5.48 0.22
C CYS A 298 13.95 6.36 0.86
N TRP A 299 13.78 7.60 0.37
CA TRP A 299 12.68 8.48 0.77
C TRP A 299 12.22 9.39 -0.37
N ALA A 300 10.94 9.81 -0.30
CA ALA A 300 10.26 10.59 -1.33
C ALA A 300 10.66 12.06 -1.36
N ASP A 301 10.49 12.67 -2.53
CA ASP A 301 10.12 14.08 -2.63
C ASP A 301 8.58 14.14 -2.84
N PRO A 302 7.78 14.59 -1.84
CA PRO A 302 6.33 14.65 -1.93
C PRO A 302 5.82 15.97 -2.54
N ALA A 303 6.69 16.88 -2.96
CA ALA A 303 6.33 18.26 -3.36
C ALA A 303 5.33 18.30 -4.53
N LYS A 304 5.38 17.33 -5.44
CA LYS A 304 4.42 17.25 -6.56
C LYS A 304 3.01 16.92 -6.04
N ALA A 305 2.86 15.94 -5.17
CA ALA A 305 1.57 15.59 -4.57
C ALA A 305 1.01 16.75 -3.74
N GLN A 306 1.86 17.44 -2.99
CA GLN A 306 1.44 18.62 -2.23
C GLN A 306 0.92 19.75 -3.14
N ARG A 307 1.63 20.06 -4.21
CA ARG A 307 1.28 21.15 -5.12
C ARG A 307 0.03 20.84 -5.94
N GLU A 308 -0.09 19.63 -6.47
CA GLU A 308 -1.10 19.28 -7.47
C GLU A 308 -2.35 18.63 -6.85
N LEU A 309 -2.20 17.82 -5.80
CA LEU A 309 -3.32 17.16 -5.12
C LEU A 309 -3.79 17.94 -3.87
N GLY A 310 -3.01 18.91 -3.40
CA GLY A 310 -3.24 19.54 -2.08
C GLY A 310 -3.12 18.53 -0.94
N TRP A 311 -2.30 17.49 -1.12
CA TRP A 311 -2.11 16.41 -0.16
C TRP A 311 -0.72 16.46 0.47
N GLN A 312 -0.65 16.23 1.76
CA GLN A 312 0.58 16.10 2.53
C GLN A 312 0.37 15.06 3.64
N ALA A 313 1.38 14.24 3.90
CA ALA A 313 1.41 13.40 5.10
C ALA A 313 1.50 14.28 6.35
N THR A 314 0.65 14.02 7.33
CA THR A 314 0.52 14.85 8.55
C THR A 314 0.83 14.09 9.83
N ARG A 315 0.77 12.75 9.80
CA ARG A 315 1.03 11.89 10.95
C ARG A 315 2.51 11.52 10.98
N ASP A 316 3.17 11.83 12.09
CA ASP A 316 4.59 11.57 12.30
C ASP A 316 4.88 10.14 12.76
N ILE A 317 6.14 9.83 13.00
CA ILE A 317 6.58 8.48 13.41
C ILE A 317 6.00 8.08 14.77
N ASP A 318 5.78 9.03 15.66
CA ASP A 318 5.24 8.76 16.99
C ASP A 318 3.76 8.37 16.87
N ALA A 319 2.97 9.07 16.05
CA ALA A 319 1.59 8.70 15.72
C ALA A 319 1.52 7.32 15.04
N MET A 320 2.41 7.05 14.08
CA MET A 320 2.51 5.74 13.40
C MET A 320 2.74 4.61 14.40
N CYS A 321 3.66 4.79 15.34
CA CYS A 321 3.98 3.79 16.36
C CYS A 321 2.85 3.64 17.39
N ALA A 322 2.26 4.75 17.86
CA ALA A 322 1.18 4.74 18.84
C ALA A 322 -0.06 4.01 18.29
N ASP A 323 -0.46 4.29 17.05
CA ASP A 323 -1.62 3.66 16.43
C ASP A 323 -1.37 2.19 16.12
N SER A 324 -0.15 1.83 15.64
CA SER A 324 0.25 0.43 15.47
C SER A 324 0.21 -0.34 16.79
N TRP A 325 0.68 0.28 17.88
CA TRP A 325 0.66 -0.36 19.20
C TRP A 325 -0.78 -0.49 19.74
N ARG A 326 -1.61 0.54 19.59
CA ARG A 326 -3.03 0.49 19.99
C ARG A 326 -3.76 -0.64 19.28
N TRP A 327 -3.56 -0.79 17.97
CA TRP A 327 -4.10 -1.90 17.21
C TRP A 327 -3.61 -3.26 17.74
N GLN A 328 -2.30 -3.47 17.78
CA GLN A 328 -1.74 -4.78 18.10
C GLN A 328 -2.00 -5.19 19.55
N SER A 329 -1.98 -4.26 20.51
CA SER A 329 -2.26 -4.55 21.91
C SER A 329 -3.72 -4.93 22.17
N ALA A 330 -4.64 -4.30 21.43
CA ALA A 330 -6.08 -4.62 21.49
C ALA A 330 -6.45 -5.89 20.70
N ASN A 331 -5.64 -6.25 19.69
CA ASN A 331 -5.88 -7.39 18.82
C ASN A 331 -4.61 -8.28 18.73
N PRO A 332 -4.23 -8.95 19.81
CA PRO A 332 -2.97 -9.70 19.86
C PRO A 332 -2.90 -10.84 18.85
N ASN A 333 -4.04 -11.37 18.42
CA ASN A 333 -4.17 -12.42 17.40
C ASN A 333 -4.58 -11.90 16.01
N GLY A 334 -4.60 -10.59 15.81
CA GLY A 334 -5.10 -9.96 14.60
C GLY A 334 -6.62 -9.91 14.56
N TYR A 335 -7.20 -9.89 13.35
CA TYR A 335 -8.66 -9.95 13.21
C TYR A 335 -9.16 -11.35 13.58
N GLU A 336 -10.18 -11.41 14.42
CA GLU A 336 -10.95 -12.63 14.68
C GLU A 336 -11.81 -12.95 13.45
N GLU A 337 -11.98 -14.26 13.14
CA GLU A 337 -12.82 -14.72 12.04
C GLU A 337 -14.30 -14.81 12.43
#